data_ae98bf86f558025635a6bf39da4e9c0d
#
_entry.id   ae98bf86f558025635a6bf39da4e9c0d
#
_cell.length_a   1.000
_cell.length_b   1.000
_cell.length_c   1.000
_cell.angle_alpha   90.00
_cell.angle_beta   90.00
_cell.angle_gamma   90.00
#
_symmetry.space_group_name_H-M   'P 1'
#
loop_
_entity.id
_entity.type
_entity.pdbx_description
1 polymer ?
#
loop_
_entity_poly.entity_id
_entity_poly.type
_entity_poly.pdbx_seq_one_letter_code
_entity_poly.pdbx_strand_id
1 'polypeptide(L)' 'MNITLNGEDRVLDSAKTLSELVESLGLDVRKVAIERNLEIVPRSAYGATNLADGDRIEIVHFIGGG' A
#
# COMPACT_ATOMS: atom_id res chain seq x y z
N MET A 1 2.27 9.90 -10.22
CA MET A 1 1.30 8.83 -10.53
C MET A 1 0.07 9.00 -9.66
N ASN A 2 -1.08 8.65 -10.17
CA ASN A 2 -2.33 8.74 -9.42
C ASN A 2 -2.78 7.34 -9.02
N ILE A 3 -3.17 7.19 -7.76
CA ILE A 3 -3.75 5.95 -7.26
C ILE A 3 -5.02 6.28 -6.47
N THR A 4 -5.82 5.24 -6.19
CA THR A 4 -6.90 5.34 -5.23
C THR A 4 -6.46 4.59 -3.98
N LEU A 5 -6.40 5.28 -2.85
CA LEU A 5 -5.99 4.70 -1.58
C LEU A 5 -7.16 4.76 -0.61
N ASN A 6 -7.68 3.60 -0.22
CA ASN A 6 -8.84 3.49 0.68
C ASN A 6 -10.01 4.36 0.21
N GLY A 7 -10.26 4.33 -1.09
CA GLY A 7 -11.37 5.08 -1.70
C GLY A 7 -11.09 6.54 -1.99
N GLU A 8 -9.90 7.03 -1.70
CA GLU A 8 -9.53 8.43 -1.93
C GLU A 8 -8.47 8.54 -3.00
N ASP A 9 -8.61 9.52 -3.87
CA ASP A 9 -7.60 9.80 -4.89
C ASP A 9 -6.35 10.37 -4.23
N ARG A 10 -5.20 9.84 -4.63
CA ARG A 10 -3.90 10.30 -4.14
C ARG A 10 -2.92 10.44 -5.29
N VAL A 11 -2.15 11.52 -5.24
CA VAL A 11 -1.01 11.70 -6.15
C VAL A 11 0.24 11.29 -5.40
N LEU A 12 1.00 10.38 -6.00
CA LEU A 12 2.27 9.91 -5.43
C LEU A 12 3.42 10.48 -6.24
N ASP A 13 4.38 11.08 -5.54
CA ASP A 13 5.53 11.70 -6.19
C ASP A 13 6.74 10.77 -6.25
N SER A 14 6.98 10.00 -5.21
CA SER A 14 8.24 9.25 -5.09
C SER A 14 8.08 7.78 -4.72
N ALA A 15 6.96 7.37 -4.13
CA ALA A 15 6.78 5.96 -3.76
C ALA A 15 6.66 5.10 -5.02
N LYS A 16 7.40 4.02 -5.08
CA LYS A 16 7.43 3.11 -6.23
C LYS A 16 6.92 1.72 -5.91
N THR A 17 7.03 1.30 -4.67
CA THR A 17 6.58 -0.02 -4.22
C THR A 17 5.56 0.11 -3.11
N LEU A 18 4.85 -0.99 -2.82
CA LEU A 18 3.90 -1.00 -1.71
C LEU A 18 4.61 -0.71 -0.38
N SER A 19 5.82 -1.24 -0.17
CA SER A 19 6.58 -0.96 1.04
C SER A 19 6.86 0.54 1.18
N GLU A 20 7.27 1.18 0.10
CA GLU A 20 7.54 2.61 0.13
C GLU A 20 6.28 3.43 0.41
N LEU A 21 5.14 3.01 -0.16
CA LEU A 21 3.87 3.67 0.11
C LEU A 21 3.52 3.58 1.59
N VAL A 22 3.61 2.39 2.18
CA VAL A 22 3.31 2.18 3.59
C VAL A 22 4.20 3.04 4.47
N GLU A 23 5.50 3.07 4.18
CA GLU A 23 6.45 3.87 4.94
C GLU A 23 6.16 5.38 4.81
N SER A 24 5.77 5.82 3.62
CA SER A 24 5.43 7.24 3.40
C SER A 24 4.20 7.67 4.18
N LEU A 25 3.33 6.73 4.53
CA LEU A 25 2.14 7.00 5.35
C LEU A 25 2.45 6.93 6.85
N GLY A 26 3.68 6.64 7.22
CA GLY A 26 4.08 6.51 8.61
C GLY A 26 3.63 5.20 9.24
N LEU A 27 3.30 4.20 8.45
CA LEU A 27 2.83 2.91 8.94
C LEU A 27 3.95 1.88 8.92
N ASP A 28 3.77 0.83 9.71
CA ASP A 28 4.73 -0.29 9.79
C ASP A 28 4.24 -1.41 8.86
N VAL A 29 5.08 -1.80 7.91
CA VAL A 29 4.74 -2.86 6.94
C VAL A 29 4.35 -4.18 7.62
N ARG A 30 4.82 -4.39 8.84
CA ARG A 30 4.50 -5.62 9.60
C ARG A 30 3.12 -5.59 10.23
N LYS A 31 2.46 -4.43 10.20
CA LYS A 31 1.18 -4.22 10.89
C LYS A 31 0.07 -3.81 9.94
N VAL A 32 0.22 -4.11 8.67
CA VAL A 32 -0.79 -3.76 7.67
C VAL A 32 -1.12 -4.97 6.80
N ALA A 33 -2.35 -4.98 6.30
CA ALA A 33 -2.77 -5.88 5.23
C ALA A 33 -3.09 -5.01 4.03
N ILE A 34 -2.71 -5.47 2.85
CA ILE A 34 -2.84 -4.68 1.62
C ILE A 34 -3.58 -5.49 0.56
N GLU A 35 -4.55 -4.84 -0.08
CA GLU A 35 -5.13 -5.32 -1.33
C GLU A 35 -4.73 -4.37 -2.44
N ARG A 36 -4.39 -4.92 -3.58
CA ARG A 36 -4.09 -4.15 -4.78
C ARG A 36 -4.99 -4.64 -5.89
N ASN A 37 -5.83 -3.76 -6.38
CA ASN A 37 -6.80 -4.09 -7.45
C ASN A 37 -7.63 -5.31 -7.08
N LEU A 38 -8.14 -5.33 -5.83
CA LEU A 38 -9.02 -6.35 -5.27
C LEU A 38 -8.32 -7.69 -4.99
N GLU A 39 -7.00 -7.74 -5.09
CA GLU A 39 -6.23 -8.94 -4.77
C GLU A 39 -5.36 -8.71 -3.54
N ILE A 40 -5.38 -9.67 -2.63
CA ILE A 40 -4.53 -9.62 -1.44
C ILE A 40 -3.07 -9.77 -1.85
N VAL A 41 -2.23 -8.89 -1.35
CA VAL A 41 -0.78 -8.97 -1.59
C VAL A 41 -0.14 -9.56 -0.33
N PRO A 42 0.60 -10.65 -0.44
CA PRO A 42 1.30 -11.19 0.72
C PRO A 42 2.40 -10.24 1.18
N ARG A 43 2.63 -10.20 2.48
CA ARG A 43 3.61 -9.28 3.07
C ARG A 43 4.99 -9.40 2.43
N SER A 44 5.40 -10.62 2.13
CA SER A 44 6.71 -10.87 1.50
C SER A 44 6.85 -10.23 0.13
N ALA A 45 5.75 -9.84 -0.50
CA ALA A 45 5.76 -9.23 -1.83
C ALA A 45 5.70 -7.70 -1.81
N TYR A 46 5.54 -7.07 -0.64
CA TYR A 46 5.35 -5.61 -0.58
C TYR A 46 6.52 -4.86 -1.20
N GLY A 47 7.74 -5.31 -0.94
CA GLY A 47 8.93 -4.63 -1.46
C GLY A 47 9.19 -4.88 -2.94
N ALA A 48 8.57 -5.91 -3.50
CA ALA A 48 8.75 -6.28 -4.90
C ALA A 48 7.56 -5.88 -5.77
N THR A 49 6.47 -5.40 -5.19
CA THR A 49 5.28 -5.01 -5.93
C THR A 49 5.35 -3.54 -6.28
N ASN A 50 5.53 -3.25 -7.56
CA ASN A 50 5.57 -1.88 -8.03
C ASN A 50 4.17 -1.32 -8.18
N LEU A 51 4.02 -0.05 -7.79
CA LEU A 51 2.79 0.69 -8.00
C LEU A 51 2.69 1.11 -9.46
N ALA A 52 1.48 1.17 -9.96
CA ALA A 52 1.20 1.64 -11.32
C ALA A 52 0.12 2.71 -11.26
N ASP A 53 0.16 3.61 -12.21
CA ASP A 53 -0.84 4.66 -12.32
C ASP A 53 -2.22 4.03 -12.45
N GLY A 54 -3.18 4.52 -11.67
CA GLY A 54 -4.53 3.98 -11.66
C GLY A 54 -4.75 2.82 -10.71
N ASP A 55 -3.71 2.38 -9.98
CA ASP A 55 -3.88 1.28 -9.02
C ASP A 55 -4.87 1.65 -7.92
N ARG A 56 -5.64 0.65 -7.51
CA ARG A 56 -6.55 0.75 -6.38
C ARG A 56 -5.93 -0.01 -5.22
N ILE A 57 -5.56 0.72 -4.18
CA ILE A 57 -4.88 0.17 -3.01
C ILE A 57 -5.78 0.33 -1.79
N GLU A 58 -5.93 -0.75 -1.02
CA GLU A 58 -6.60 -0.70 0.26
C GLU A 58 -5.64 -1.21 1.33
N ILE A 59 -5.48 -0.42 2.38
CA ILE A 59 -4.57 -0.76 3.49
C ILE A 59 -5.37 -0.77 4.78
N VAL A 60 -5.31 -1.89 5.48
CA VAL A 60 -5.89 -2.03 6.82
C VAL A 60 -4.74 -2.09 7.81
N HIS A 61 -4.79 -1.23 8.82
CA HIS A 61 -3.75 -1.16 9.85
C HIS A 61 -4.20 -1.93 11.09
N PHE A 62 -3.37 -2.85 11.53
CA PHE A 62 -3.64 -3.62 12.76
C PHE A 62 -3.17 -2.83 13.97
N ILE A 63 -3.99 -2.87 15.02
CA ILE A 63 -3.65 -2.25 16.29
C ILE A 63 -3.32 -3.38 17.26
N GLY A 64 -2.20 -3.22 17.98
CA GLY A 64 -1.77 -4.23 18.94
C GLY A 64 -0.87 -5.26 18.31
N GLY A 65 -0.41 -6.18 19.10
CA GLY A 65 0.61 -7.12 18.71
C GLY A 65 0.13 -8.21 17.79
N GLY A 66 -0.08 -7.90 16.60
CA GLY A 66 -0.52 -8.85 15.59
C GLY A 66 0.32 -10.10 15.50
#